data_1bc07c9f5d1530ef00ed7bd384bfbcae
#
_entry.id   1bc07c9f5d1530ef00ed7bd384bfbcae
#
_cell.length_a   1.000
_cell.length_b   1.000
_cell.length_c   1.000
_cell.angle_alpha   90.00
_cell.angle_beta   90.00
_cell.angle_gamma   90.00
#
_symmetry.space_group_name_H-M   'P 1'
#
loop_
_entity.id
_entity.type
_entity.pdbx_description
1 polymer ?
#
loop_
_entity_poly.entity_id
_entity_poly.type
_entity_poly.pdbx_seq_one_letter_code
_entity_poly.pdbx_strand_id
1 'polypeptide(L)'
;IFGDGSFSDEYVYKEDALIAKVWEAVKYREKEHNEEWLVIVLTDHGRDELGYGHGGQSDRARAIWMSTNLKEVNGQFAEPYLSHADVNPTICKFMGFEVPRDLAFESDGSSFYGPRDIYDLQSHNYDNKVMLSWKVDQGKGNARVFMARDNKFAQGQKDDWQEVATVPVSDGGCTVDLGTVDSKIYKFAVQTDNTILNLWNPRDPNRPYSPNQ
;
A
#
# COMPACT_ATOMS: atom_id res chain seq x y z
N ILE A 1 -9.52 30.40 4.02
CA ILE A 1 -10.75 30.33 4.82
C ILE A 1 -10.70 29.08 5.73
N PHE A 2 -9.90 28.08 5.42
CA PHE A 2 -9.93 26.76 6.04
C PHE A 2 -8.59 26.34 6.65
N GLY A 3 -7.89 27.29 7.26
CA GLY A 3 -6.70 26.97 8.07
C GLY A 3 -7.06 26.23 9.36
N ASP A 4 -6.07 25.87 10.13
CA ASP A 4 -6.25 25.27 11.46
C ASP A 4 -6.94 26.29 12.39
N GLY A 5 -8.04 25.91 13.02
CA GLY A 5 -8.75 26.78 13.95
C GLY A 5 -10.20 26.38 14.18
N SER A 6 -10.89 27.14 15.05
CA SER A 6 -12.26 26.84 15.50
C SER A 6 -13.28 26.65 14.37
N PHE A 7 -13.08 27.30 13.22
CA PHE A 7 -13.94 27.13 12.06
C PHE A 7 -13.75 25.74 11.42
N SER A 8 -12.53 25.28 11.33
CA SER A 8 -12.22 23.91 10.87
C SER A 8 -12.83 22.88 11.82
N ASP A 9 -12.68 23.09 13.14
CA ASP A 9 -13.22 22.20 14.16
C ASP A 9 -14.76 22.09 14.06
N GLU A 10 -15.46 23.22 13.82
CA GLU A 10 -16.92 23.22 13.65
C GLU A 10 -17.35 22.36 12.44
N TYR A 11 -16.61 22.39 11.33
CA TYR A 11 -16.89 21.53 10.18
C TYR A 11 -16.63 20.07 10.47
N VAL A 12 -15.55 19.74 11.16
CA VAL A 12 -15.26 18.36 11.60
C VAL A 12 -16.40 17.81 12.45
N TYR A 13 -16.94 18.59 13.40
CA TYR A 13 -18.10 18.19 14.20
C TYR A 13 -19.36 17.96 13.35
N LYS A 14 -19.59 18.78 12.32
CA LYS A 14 -20.73 18.58 11.41
C LYS A 14 -20.59 17.31 10.59
N GLU A 15 -19.39 17.04 10.07
CA GLU A 15 -19.11 15.81 9.32
C GLU A 15 -19.21 14.58 10.23
N ASP A 16 -18.70 14.64 11.46
CA ASP A 16 -18.81 13.55 12.44
C ASP A 16 -20.29 13.20 12.70
N ALA A 17 -21.17 14.19 12.77
CA ALA A 17 -22.61 13.96 12.93
C ALA A 17 -23.24 13.24 11.71
N LEU A 18 -22.69 13.39 10.51
CA LEU A 18 -23.14 12.65 9.33
C LEU A 18 -22.61 11.22 9.36
N ILE A 19 -21.33 11.05 9.72
CA ILE A 19 -20.70 9.74 9.89
C ILE A 19 -21.42 8.93 10.98
N ALA A 20 -21.82 9.58 12.08
CA ALA A 20 -22.59 8.94 13.15
C ALA A 20 -23.90 8.32 12.64
N LYS A 21 -24.61 8.96 11.71
CA LYS A 21 -25.84 8.38 11.09
C LYS A 21 -25.53 7.12 10.28
N VAL A 22 -24.43 7.13 9.52
CA VAL A 22 -23.99 5.95 8.77
C VAL A 22 -23.62 4.84 9.75
N TRP A 23 -22.90 5.18 10.82
CA TRP A 23 -22.51 4.23 11.86
C TRP A 23 -23.71 3.59 12.56
N GLU A 24 -24.76 4.36 12.90
CA GLU A 24 -25.99 3.80 13.45
C GLU A 24 -26.69 2.84 12.47
N ALA A 25 -26.69 3.17 11.18
CA ALA A 25 -27.24 2.28 10.16
C ALA A 25 -26.43 0.98 10.05
N VAL A 26 -25.10 1.05 10.10
CA VAL A 26 -24.22 -0.15 10.15
C VAL A 26 -24.55 -1.01 11.35
N LYS A 27 -24.59 -0.43 12.56
CA LYS A 27 -24.94 -1.17 13.79
C LYS A 27 -26.32 -1.83 13.72
N TYR A 28 -27.29 -1.14 13.13
CA TYR A 28 -28.61 -1.71 12.88
C TYR A 28 -28.53 -2.93 11.96
N ARG A 29 -27.81 -2.83 10.86
CA ARG A 29 -27.64 -3.90 9.88
C ARG A 29 -26.93 -5.12 10.50
N GLU A 30 -25.86 -4.90 11.22
CA GLU A 30 -25.14 -5.95 11.94
C GLU A 30 -26.06 -6.69 12.92
N LYS A 31 -26.85 -5.93 13.70
CA LYS A 31 -27.71 -6.50 14.73
C LYS A 31 -28.93 -7.23 14.14
N GLU A 32 -29.64 -6.61 13.21
CA GLU A 32 -30.93 -7.09 12.72
C GLU A 32 -30.82 -8.05 11.53
N HIS A 33 -29.70 -8.01 10.80
CA HIS A 33 -29.48 -8.80 9.59
C HIS A 33 -28.29 -9.76 9.68
N ASN A 34 -27.56 -9.75 10.81
CA ASN A 34 -26.35 -10.55 11.01
C ASN A 34 -25.31 -10.35 9.90
N GLU A 35 -25.15 -9.11 9.48
CA GLU A 35 -24.15 -8.70 8.48
C GLU A 35 -22.87 -8.31 9.19
N GLU A 36 -21.75 -8.38 8.46
CA GLU A 36 -20.46 -7.86 8.89
C GLU A 36 -20.08 -6.69 7.94
N TRP A 37 -19.73 -5.55 8.52
CA TRP A 37 -19.44 -4.35 7.78
C TRP A 37 -18.02 -3.86 8.04
N LEU A 38 -17.29 -3.57 6.97
CA LEU A 38 -16.05 -2.80 7.02
C LEU A 38 -16.40 -1.33 6.82
N VAL A 39 -16.02 -0.51 7.79
CA VAL A 39 -16.11 0.95 7.70
C VAL A 39 -14.70 1.53 7.74
N ILE A 40 -14.39 2.33 6.74
CA ILE A 40 -13.13 3.08 6.65
C ILE A 40 -13.49 4.53 6.42
N VAL A 41 -13.04 5.40 7.31
CA VAL A 41 -13.18 6.86 7.21
C VAL A 41 -11.80 7.44 7.06
N LEU A 42 -11.59 8.25 6.02
CA LEU A 42 -10.27 8.81 5.74
C LEU A 42 -10.40 10.20 5.11
N THR A 43 -9.32 10.98 5.17
CA THR A 43 -9.18 12.19 4.38
C THR A 43 -8.56 11.86 3.01
N ASP A 44 -8.89 12.64 2.00
CA ASP A 44 -8.33 12.52 0.66
C ASP A 44 -6.90 13.09 0.58
N HIS A 45 -6.60 14.16 1.31
CA HIS A 45 -5.29 14.81 1.39
C HIS A 45 -5.22 15.78 2.58
N GLY A 46 -4.02 16.27 2.87
CA GLY A 46 -3.80 17.38 3.78
C GLY A 46 -3.91 18.75 3.12
N ARG A 47 -3.28 19.74 3.71
CA ARG A 47 -3.27 21.13 3.23
C ARG A 47 -1.82 21.61 3.03
N ASP A 48 -1.64 22.65 2.21
CA ASP A 48 -0.35 23.33 2.09
C ASP A 48 0.07 23.99 3.42
N GLU A 49 1.29 24.50 3.47
CA GLU A 49 1.86 25.11 4.67
C GLU A 49 1.06 26.32 5.16
N LEU A 50 0.34 26.99 4.27
CA LEU A 50 -0.51 28.14 4.61
C LEU A 50 -1.92 27.72 5.00
N GLY A 51 -2.31 26.45 4.79
CA GLY A 51 -3.61 25.91 5.13
C GLY A 51 -4.73 26.29 4.15
N TYR A 52 -4.42 26.88 3.01
CA TYR A 52 -5.44 27.37 2.05
C TYR A 52 -5.51 26.53 0.77
N GLY A 53 -4.42 25.93 0.35
CA GLY A 53 -4.32 25.14 -0.87
C GLY A 53 -4.18 23.65 -0.61
N HIS A 54 -4.15 22.88 -1.70
CA HIS A 54 -3.90 21.44 -1.70
C HIS A 54 -3.18 21.03 -3.00
N GLY A 55 -2.79 19.76 -3.13
CA GLY A 55 -2.13 19.23 -4.33
C GLY A 55 -0.61 19.43 -4.34
N GLY A 56 -0.03 19.99 -3.27
CA GLY A 56 1.42 20.04 -3.07
C GLY A 56 2.01 18.68 -2.67
N GLN A 57 3.34 18.63 -2.63
CA GLN A 57 4.09 17.43 -2.25
C GLN A 57 4.79 17.56 -0.90
N SER A 58 4.48 18.60 -0.11
CA SER A 58 4.98 18.72 1.27
C SER A 58 4.37 17.62 2.15
N ASP A 59 5.05 17.28 3.24
CA ASP A 59 4.55 16.29 4.19
C ASP A 59 3.17 16.65 4.72
N ARG A 60 2.94 17.94 4.99
CA ARG A 60 1.63 18.44 5.41
C ARG A 60 0.56 18.26 4.33
N ALA A 61 0.87 18.56 3.05
CA ALA A 61 -0.09 18.42 1.95
C ALA A 61 -0.44 16.95 1.66
N ARG A 62 0.50 16.03 1.91
CA ARG A 62 0.32 14.59 1.73
C ARG A 62 -0.22 13.88 2.97
N ALA A 63 -0.23 14.55 4.12
CA ALA A 63 -0.70 13.94 5.36
C ALA A 63 -2.17 13.57 5.26
N ILE A 64 -2.47 12.33 5.62
CA ILE A 64 -3.83 11.81 5.74
C ILE A 64 -4.03 11.22 7.13
N TRP A 65 -5.27 11.04 7.51
CA TRP A 65 -5.63 10.16 8.62
C TRP A 65 -6.67 9.16 8.16
N MET A 66 -6.72 8.03 8.83
CA MET A 66 -7.66 6.96 8.56
C MET A 66 -8.18 6.37 9.87
N SER A 67 -9.45 6.03 9.90
CA SER A 67 -10.10 5.33 11.02
C SER A 67 -10.90 4.16 10.48
N THR A 68 -10.97 3.06 11.26
CA THR A 68 -11.73 1.87 10.87
C THR A 68 -12.37 1.20 12.07
N ASN A 69 -13.43 0.43 11.83
CA ASN A 69 -14.09 -0.41 12.83
C ASN A 69 -13.43 -1.79 12.98
N LEU A 70 -12.40 -2.10 12.22
CA LEU A 70 -11.66 -3.36 12.36
C LEU A 70 -11.09 -3.47 13.78
N LYS A 71 -11.35 -4.58 14.45
CA LYS A 71 -10.85 -4.85 15.82
C LYS A 71 -9.37 -5.21 15.81
N GLU A 72 -8.93 -5.87 14.75
CA GLU A 72 -7.56 -6.33 14.58
C GLU A 72 -7.00 -5.77 13.29
N VAL A 73 -6.10 -4.82 13.42
CA VAL A 73 -5.29 -4.29 12.34
C VAL A 73 -3.85 -4.74 12.52
N ASN A 74 -3.15 -4.98 11.43
CA ASN A 74 -1.72 -5.28 11.46
C ASN A 74 -0.87 -4.00 11.45
N GLY A 75 0.45 -4.16 11.46
CA GLY A 75 1.38 -3.03 11.50
C GLY A 75 1.34 -2.10 10.28
N GLN A 76 0.64 -2.47 9.19
CA GLN A 76 0.42 -1.57 8.04
C GLN A 76 -0.45 -0.37 8.42
N PHE A 77 -1.33 -0.51 9.40
CA PHE A 77 -2.17 0.59 9.88
C PHE A 77 -1.39 1.63 10.72
N ALA A 78 -0.14 1.36 11.05
CA ALA A 78 0.71 2.28 11.80
C ALA A 78 1.48 3.24 10.87
N GLU A 79 1.70 4.46 11.34
CA GLU A 79 2.61 5.37 10.65
C GLU A 79 4.07 4.83 10.68
N PRO A 80 4.84 5.07 9.63
CA PRO A 80 4.58 5.89 8.43
C PRO A 80 4.05 5.09 7.24
N TYR A 81 3.56 3.88 7.42
CA TYR A 81 3.30 2.92 6.34
C TYR A 81 1.91 3.07 5.72
N LEU A 82 0.95 3.61 6.47
CA LEU A 82 -0.43 3.73 6.02
C LEU A 82 -0.58 4.71 4.86
N SER A 83 -1.24 4.26 3.80
CA SER A 83 -1.53 5.06 2.61
C SER A 83 -2.93 4.78 2.04
N HIS A 84 -3.40 5.64 1.13
CA HIS A 84 -4.64 5.39 0.39
C HIS A 84 -4.60 4.09 -0.43
N ALA A 85 -3.42 3.71 -0.93
CA ALA A 85 -3.25 2.50 -1.70
C ALA A 85 -3.63 1.24 -0.91
N ASP A 86 -3.57 1.29 0.44
CA ASP A 86 -3.88 0.16 1.32
C ASP A 86 -5.38 -0.13 1.46
N VAL A 87 -6.23 0.81 1.07
CA VAL A 87 -7.70 0.67 1.19
C VAL A 87 -8.22 -0.46 0.32
N ASN A 88 -7.84 -0.47 -0.96
CA ASN A 88 -8.30 -1.49 -1.92
C ASN A 88 -7.90 -2.92 -1.50
N PRO A 89 -6.62 -3.24 -1.26
CA PRO A 89 -6.26 -4.59 -0.83
C PRO A 89 -6.88 -4.99 0.50
N THR A 90 -7.15 -4.03 1.40
CA THR A 90 -7.86 -4.29 2.65
C THR A 90 -9.32 -4.67 2.40
N ILE A 91 -10.03 -3.94 1.53
CA ILE A 91 -11.42 -4.28 1.15
C ILE A 91 -11.45 -5.65 0.49
N CYS A 92 -10.56 -5.92 -0.47
CA CYS A 92 -10.51 -7.22 -1.13
C CYS A 92 -10.32 -8.37 -0.13
N LYS A 93 -9.39 -8.20 0.80
CA LYS A 93 -9.11 -9.23 1.81
C LYS A 93 -10.27 -9.41 2.80
N PHE A 94 -10.91 -8.32 3.25
CA PHE A 94 -12.09 -8.38 4.10
C PHE A 94 -13.27 -9.09 3.42
N MET A 95 -13.49 -8.80 2.14
CA MET A 95 -14.57 -9.39 1.35
C MET A 95 -14.24 -10.81 0.86
N GLY A 96 -13.04 -11.33 1.08
CA GLY A 96 -12.61 -12.63 0.59
C GLY A 96 -12.43 -12.69 -0.94
N PHE A 97 -12.16 -11.55 -1.57
CA PHE A 97 -11.89 -11.51 -3.00
C PHE A 97 -10.46 -11.96 -3.31
N GLU A 98 -10.33 -12.90 -4.23
CA GLU A 98 -9.03 -13.24 -4.80
C GLU A 98 -8.64 -12.21 -5.86
N VAL A 99 -7.62 -11.40 -5.56
CA VAL A 99 -7.06 -10.47 -6.53
C VAL A 99 -6.15 -11.26 -7.49
N PRO A 100 -6.38 -11.20 -8.82
CA PRO A 100 -5.47 -11.82 -9.77
C PRO A 100 -4.04 -11.37 -9.54
N ARG A 101 -3.10 -12.33 -9.59
CA ARG A 101 -1.69 -12.07 -9.29
C ARG A 101 -1.10 -10.88 -10.05
N ASP A 102 -1.41 -10.79 -11.34
CA ASP A 102 -0.89 -9.72 -12.20
C ASP A 102 -1.36 -8.33 -11.73
N LEU A 103 -2.57 -8.22 -11.16
CA LEU A 103 -3.07 -6.98 -10.55
C LEU A 103 -2.46 -6.74 -9.17
N ALA A 104 -2.29 -7.80 -8.38
CA ALA A 104 -1.68 -7.69 -7.06
C ALA A 104 -0.21 -7.23 -7.13
N PHE A 105 0.52 -7.62 -8.18
CA PHE A 105 1.90 -7.20 -8.42
C PHE A 105 2.03 -5.73 -8.86
N GLU A 106 0.94 -5.10 -9.27
CA GLU A 106 0.88 -3.68 -9.64
C GLU A 106 0.28 -2.79 -8.53
N SER A 107 -0.17 -3.40 -7.42
CA SER A 107 -0.76 -2.66 -6.30
C SER A 107 0.33 -2.18 -5.35
N ASP A 108 0.48 -0.86 -5.20
CA ASP A 108 1.44 -0.25 -4.28
C ASP A 108 1.02 -0.39 -2.81
N GLY A 109 -0.23 -0.76 -2.54
CA GLY A 109 -0.77 -0.89 -1.20
C GLY A 109 -0.72 -2.31 -0.66
N SER A 110 -0.74 -2.41 0.67
CA SER A 110 -0.85 -3.65 1.43
C SER A 110 -2.04 -3.63 2.36
N SER A 111 -2.71 -4.80 2.52
CA SER A 111 -3.82 -4.89 3.45
C SER A 111 -3.38 -4.63 4.89
N PHE A 112 -4.09 -3.76 5.60
CA PHE A 112 -3.96 -3.61 7.05
C PHE A 112 -4.89 -4.54 7.85
N TYR A 113 -5.65 -5.41 7.18
CA TYR A 113 -6.50 -6.43 7.80
C TYR A 113 -5.85 -7.82 7.71
N GLY A 114 -5.85 -8.54 8.81
CA GLY A 114 -5.29 -9.88 8.91
C GLY A 114 -3.75 -9.91 8.99
N PRO A 115 -3.12 -11.10 8.89
CA PRO A 115 -1.68 -11.25 9.05
C PRO A 115 -0.89 -10.52 7.95
N ARG A 116 0.29 -10.01 8.34
CA ARG A 116 1.31 -9.42 7.46
C ARG A 116 2.63 -10.14 7.72
N ASP A 117 3.27 -10.63 6.67
CA ASP A 117 4.51 -11.38 6.80
C ASP A 117 5.75 -10.47 6.71
N ILE A 118 5.73 -9.55 5.73
CA ILE A 118 6.85 -8.66 5.42
C ILE A 118 6.35 -7.24 5.18
N TYR A 119 7.26 -6.27 5.29
CA TYR A 119 7.00 -4.85 5.00
C TYR A 119 8.28 -4.12 4.65
N ASP A 120 8.19 -2.86 4.19
CA ASP A 120 9.31 -1.97 3.90
C ASP A 120 10.29 -2.59 2.88
N LEU A 121 9.75 -2.98 1.71
CA LEU A 121 10.56 -3.49 0.61
C LEU A 121 11.43 -2.37 0.04
N GLN A 122 12.73 -2.59 0.01
CA GLN A 122 13.73 -1.66 -0.50
C GLN A 122 14.56 -2.31 -1.59
N SER A 123 15.14 -1.51 -2.47
CA SER A 123 16.11 -1.98 -3.45
C SER A 123 17.39 -1.17 -3.45
N HIS A 124 18.50 -1.82 -3.68
CA HIS A 124 19.81 -1.20 -3.87
C HIS A 124 20.51 -1.78 -5.09
N ASN A 125 20.90 -0.92 -6.01
CA ASN A 125 21.61 -1.32 -7.23
C ASN A 125 23.11 -1.48 -6.96
N TYR A 126 23.67 -2.60 -7.39
CA TYR A 126 25.10 -2.84 -7.35
C TYR A 126 25.53 -3.59 -8.62
N ASP A 127 26.30 -2.92 -9.48
CA ASP A 127 26.70 -3.44 -10.80
C ASP A 127 25.47 -3.90 -11.62
N ASN A 128 25.48 -5.16 -12.04
CA ASN A 128 24.37 -5.78 -12.77
C ASN A 128 23.42 -6.57 -11.86
N LYS A 129 23.34 -6.21 -10.58
CA LYS A 129 22.51 -6.86 -9.58
C LYS A 129 21.66 -5.86 -8.85
N VAL A 130 20.53 -6.33 -8.33
CA VAL A 130 19.68 -5.60 -7.40
C VAL A 130 19.61 -6.39 -6.11
N MET A 131 19.99 -5.75 -5.03
CA MET A 131 19.74 -6.24 -3.68
C MET A 131 18.35 -5.80 -3.26
N LEU A 132 17.47 -6.72 -2.99
CA LEU A 132 16.16 -6.49 -2.39
C LEU A 132 16.27 -6.78 -0.90
N SER A 133 15.68 -5.93 -0.08
CA SER A 133 15.57 -6.14 1.36
C SER A 133 14.18 -5.79 1.85
N TRP A 134 13.72 -6.50 2.86
CA TRP A 134 12.44 -6.28 3.53
C TRP A 134 12.58 -6.51 5.03
N LYS A 135 11.66 -5.94 5.78
CA LYS A 135 11.51 -6.23 7.20
C LYS A 135 10.52 -7.36 7.39
N VAL A 136 10.83 -8.25 8.32
CA VAL A 136 9.96 -9.38 8.70
C VAL A 136 9.07 -8.95 9.87
N ASP A 137 7.76 -9.15 9.72
CA ASP A 137 6.78 -8.94 10.80
C ASP A 137 6.47 -10.28 11.48
N GLN A 138 5.62 -11.10 10.89
CA GLN A 138 5.23 -12.40 11.43
C GLN A 138 5.51 -13.54 10.45
N GLY A 139 6.12 -13.22 9.30
CA GLY A 139 6.27 -14.12 8.18
C GLY A 139 7.12 -15.35 8.49
N LYS A 140 6.60 -16.48 8.04
CA LYS A 140 7.28 -17.77 8.02
C LYS A 140 7.25 -18.32 6.62
N GLY A 141 8.03 -19.38 6.35
CA GLY A 141 8.08 -19.98 5.02
C GLY A 141 8.95 -19.21 4.05
N ASN A 142 8.55 -19.14 2.79
CA ASN A 142 9.36 -18.61 1.70
C ASN A 142 8.76 -17.31 1.13
N ALA A 143 9.65 -16.42 0.74
CA ALA A 143 9.37 -15.27 -0.11
C ALA A 143 9.74 -15.63 -1.55
N ARG A 144 8.78 -15.58 -2.45
CA ARG A 144 8.98 -15.75 -3.90
C ARG A 144 9.20 -14.37 -4.51
N VAL A 145 10.25 -14.22 -5.25
CA VAL A 145 10.66 -12.95 -5.86
C VAL A 145 10.44 -13.03 -7.36
N PHE A 146 9.71 -12.06 -7.88
CA PHE A 146 9.39 -11.93 -9.30
C PHE A 146 10.01 -10.66 -9.86
N MET A 147 10.38 -10.70 -11.12
CA MET A 147 10.92 -9.56 -11.86
C MET A 147 10.23 -9.44 -13.22
N ALA A 148 9.88 -8.21 -13.59
CA ALA A 148 9.51 -7.84 -14.96
C ALA A 148 10.48 -6.77 -15.48
N ARG A 149 10.74 -6.80 -16.80
CA ARG A 149 11.63 -5.85 -17.50
C ARG A 149 10.86 -4.89 -18.40
N ASP A 150 9.56 -4.86 -18.26
CA ASP A 150 8.65 -4.05 -19.05
C ASP A 150 7.60 -3.38 -18.17
N ASN A 151 6.78 -2.53 -18.77
CA ASN A 151 5.65 -1.89 -18.16
C ASN A 151 4.48 -1.89 -19.14
N LYS A 152 4.13 -3.07 -19.64
CA LYS A 152 2.98 -3.28 -20.54
C LYS A 152 1.67 -3.02 -19.81
N PHE A 153 1.67 -3.14 -18.49
CA PHE A 153 0.51 -2.85 -17.64
C PHE A 153 0.00 -1.42 -17.85
N ALA A 154 0.91 -0.45 -18.02
CA ALA A 154 0.53 0.92 -18.36
C ALA A 154 -0.21 1.06 -19.71
N GLN A 155 -0.19 0.02 -20.55
CA GLN A 155 -0.88 -0.06 -21.84
C GLN A 155 -2.10 -0.99 -21.78
N GLY A 156 -2.52 -1.41 -20.59
CA GLY A 156 -3.62 -2.34 -20.38
C GLY A 156 -3.30 -3.81 -20.71
N GLN A 157 -2.01 -4.15 -20.77
CA GLN A 157 -1.54 -5.52 -21.00
C GLN A 157 -0.87 -6.07 -19.75
N LYS A 158 -0.62 -7.37 -19.71
CA LYS A 158 0.11 -8.00 -18.61
C LYS A 158 1.63 -7.85 -18.80
N ASP A 159 2.34 -7.57 -17.72
CA ASP A 159 3.79 -7.62 -17.70
C ASP A 159 4.32 -9.04 -17.70
N ASP A 160 5.53 -9.23 -18.23
CA ASP A 160 6.22 -10.52 -18.29
C ASP A 160 6.92 -10.82 -16.95
N TRP A 161 6.14 -11.14 -15.93
CA TRP A 161 6.63 -11.50 -14.61
C TRP A 161 7.28 -12.89 -14.58
N GLN A 162 8.54 -12.93 -14.21
CA GLN A 162 9.32 -14.16 -14.05
C GLN A 162 9.75 -14.34 -12.61
N GLU A 163 9.60 -15.53 -12.07
CA GLU A 163 10.16 -15.87 -10.76
C GLU A 163 11.69 -15.97 -10.86
N VAL A 164 12.40 -15.17 -10.09
CA VAL A 164 13.86 -15.07 -10.15
C VAL A 164 14.56 -15.56 -8.89
N ALA A 165 13.83 -15.68 -7.78
CA ALA A 165 14.35 -16.28 -6.55
C ALA A 165 13.20 -16.79 -5.66
N THR A 166 13.53 -17.75 -4.82
CA THR A 166 12.72 -18.16 -3.67
C THR A 166 13.68 -18.33 -2.48
N VAL A 167 13.44 -17.56 -1.42
CA VAL A 167 14.29 -17.54 -0.23
C VAL A 167 13.45 -17.59 1.04
N PRO A 168 13.99 -18.05 2.18
CA PRO A 168 13.28 -17.94 3.45
C PRO A 168 12.89 -16.49 3.74
N VAL A 169 11.67 -16.28 4.23
CA VAL A 169 11.21 -14.93 4.66
C VAL A 169 12.18 -14.33 5.68
N SER A 170 12.71 -15.17 6.57
CA SER A 170 13.65 -14.79 7.63
C SER A 170 14.97 -14.20 7.15
N ASP A 171 15.34 -14.43 5.89
CA ASP A 171 16.60 -13.87 5.33
C ASP A 171 16.52 -12.34 5.17
N GLY A 172 15.31 -11.78 5.16
CA GLY A 172 15.09 -10.33 5.09
C GLY A 172 15.52 -9.71 3.76
N GLY A 173 15.80 -10.51 2.74
CA GLY A 173 16.22 -10.02 1.44
C GLY A 173 16.85 -11.08 0.55
N CYS A 174 17.17 -10.68 -0.67
CA CYS A 174 17.94 -11.48 -1.63
C CYS A 174 18.66 -10.59 -2.64
N THR A 175 19.55 -11.19 -3.42
CA THR A 175 20.22 -10.53 -4.55
C THR A 175 19.70 -11.13 -5.85
N VAL A 176 19.20 -10.28 -6.74
CA VAL A 176 18.73 -10.66 -8.07
C VAL A 176 19.77 -10.23 -9.10
N ASP A 177 20.20 -11.16 -9.95
CA ASP A 177 21.04 -10.86 -11.11
C ASP A 177 20.13 -10.37 -12.26
N LEU A 178 20.46 -9.23 -12.83
CA LEU A 178 19.67 -8.66 -13.92
C LEU A 178 19.95 -9.33 -15.28
N GLY A 179 20.95 -10.21 -15.35
CA GLY A 179 21.34 -10.90 -16.58
C GLY A 179 21.95 -9.96 -17.61
N THR A 180 21.94 -10.38 -18.87
CA THR A 180 22.57 -9.64 -19.98
C THR A 180 21.58 -8.73 -20.74
N VAL A 181 20.30 -8.83 -20.46
CA VAL A 181 19.25 -8.01 -21.12
C VAL A 181 19.15 -6.69 -20.39
N ASP A 182 19.58 -5.62 -21.03
CA ASP A 182 19.43 -4.27 -20.49
C ASP A 182 17.99 -3.79 -20.65
N SER A 183 17.44 -3.21 -19.59
CA SER A 183 16.13 -2.58 -19.59
C SER A 183 16.20 -1.23 -18.88
N LYS A 184 15.36 -0.28 -19.33
CA LYS A 184 15.21 1.02 -18.67
C LYS A 184 14.44 0.93 -17.36
N ILE A 185 13.71 -0.15 -17.16
CA ILE A 185 12.87 -0.36 -15.99
C ILE A 185 12.95 -1.82 -15.56
N TYR A 186 13.06 -2.01 -14.28
CA TYR A 186 12.87 -3.30 -13.63
C TYR A 186 11.78 -3.13 -12.58
N LYS A 187 10.83 -4.03 -12.60
CA LYS A 187 9.78 -4.13 -11.58
C LYS A 187 10.04 -5.39 -10.77
N PHE A 188 9.89 -5.31 -9.47
CA PHE A 188 10.01 -6.44 -8.58
C PHE A 188 8.74 -6.61 -7.79
N ALA A 189 8.34 -7.86 -7.57
CA ALA A 189 7.30 -8.24 -6.63
C ALA A 189 7.83 -9.32 -5.70
N VAL A 190 7.55 -9.19 -4.41
CA VAL A 190 7.88 -10.18 -3.39
C VAL A 190 6.57 -10.70 -2.81
N GLN A 191 6.32 -11.98 -3.00
CA GLN A 191 5.11 -12.66 -2.56
C GLN A 191 5.43 -13.65 -1.45
N THR A 192 4.71 -13.55 -0.35
CA THR A 192 4.66 -14.52 0.75
C THR A 192 3.24 -15.09 0.87
N ASP A 193 2.97 -15.85 1.90
CA ASP A 193 1.63 -16.42 2.13
C ASP A 193 0.56 -15.34 2.37
N ASN A 194 0.92 -14.25 3.07
CA ASN A 194 -0.04 -13.22 3.48
C ASN A 194 0.21 -11.83 2.91
N THR A 195 1.34 -11.60 2.24
CA THR A 195 1.76 -10.27 1.80
C THR A 195 2.32 -10.32 0.39
N ILE A 196 1.95 -9.34 -0.41
CA ILE A 196 2.62 -9.02 -1.68
C ILE A 196 3.10 -7.59 -1.56
N LEU A 197 4.38 -7.37 -1.85
CA LEU A 197 4.99 -6.05 -1.98
C LEU A 197 5.57 -5.92 -3.36
N ASN A 198 5.52 -4.72 -3.91
CA ASN A 198 6.17 -4.42 -5.17
C ASN A 198 7.08 -3.19 -5.05
N LEU A 199 7.98 -3.06 -5.98
CA LEU A 199 8.74 -1.84 -6.20
C LEU A 199 9.17 -1.72 -7.67
N TRP A 200 9.34 -0.49 -8.07
CA TRP A 200 9.92 -0.14 -9.35
C TRP A 200 11.35 0.31 -9.15
N ASN A 201 12.25 -0.23 -9.95
CA ASN A 201 13.65 0.17 -9.98
C ASN A 201 13.94 0.80 -11.34
N PRO A 202 13.62 2.09 -11.54
CA PRO A 202 13.90 2.76 -12.79
C PRO A 202 15.41 3.00 -12.90
N ARG A 203 15.99 2.61 -14.04
CA ARG A 203 17.32 3.07 -14.44
C ARG A 203 17.28 4.42 -15.16
N ASP A 204 16.12 5.03 -15.27
CA ASP A 204 15.96 6.37 -15.86
C ASP A 204 16.23 7.43 -14.79
N PRO A 205 17.35 8.18 -14.88
CA PRO A 205 17.69 9.23 -13.94
C PRO A 205 16.72 10.42 -13.97
N ASN A 206 15.84 10.48 -14.98
CA ASN A 206 14.84 11.55 -15.10
C ASN A 206 13.50 11.20 -14.48
N ARG A 207 13.33 9.99 -13.98
CA ARG A 207 12.10 9.60 -13.30
C ARG A 207 12.15 10.03 -11.85
N PRO A 208 11.17 10.82 -11.36
CA PRO A 208 11.17 11.23 -9.96
C PRO A 208 11.08 10.00 -9.06
N TYR A 209 11.93 9.98 -8.06
CA TYR A 209 11.90 9.01 -6.97
C TYR A 209 10.51 9.05 -6.29
N SER A 210 9.83 7.93 -6.21
CA SER A 210 8.64 7.80 -5.38
C SER A 210 9.08 7.41 -3.97
N PRO A 211 8.81 8.23 -2.95
CA PRO A 211 9.25 7.95 -1.57
C PRO A 211 8.54 6.75 -0.92
N ASN A 212 7.56 6.17 -1.61
CA ASN A 212 6.85 4.96 -1.16
C ASN A 212 7.30 3.70 -1.93
N GLN A 213 8.41 3.82 -2.63
CA GLN A 213 9.08 2.69 -3.26
C GLN A 213 10.30 2.28 -2.47
#